data_ca0e6f964f6fe20c6551f7ce8d45c913
#
_entry.id   ca0e6f964f6fe20c6551f7ce8d45c913
#
_cell.length_a   1.000
_cell.length_b   1.000
_cell.length_c   1.000
_cell.angle_alpha   90.00
_cell.angle_beta   90.00
_cell.angle_gamma   90.00
#
_symmetry.space_group_name_H-M   'P 1'
#
loop_
_entity.id
_entity.type
_entity.pdbx_description
1 polymer ?
#
loop_
_entity_poly.entity_id
_entity_poly.type
_entity_poly.pdbx_seq_one_letter_code
_entity_poly.pdbx_strand_id
1 'polypeptide(L)'
;MAQMQFELLRQHADAGESFVVLGRCAEEVLADREGLISIFVRADLDFRVKRTPLPEEEALDFIKHQDRQRRIYHDQHCKGDWGDAKCYDLVINSARLDIPGTVDILEQYIRSRAAQLDDRPAGE
;
A
#
# COMPACT_ATOMS: atom_id res chain seq x y z
N MET A 1 4.72 -3.96 -19.58
CA MET A 1 3.68 -3.20 -18.84
C MET A 1 4.17 -2.68 -17.51
N ALA A 2 4.76 -3.52 -16.66
CA ALA A 2 5.29 -3.07 -15.35
C ALA A 2 6.33 -1.96 -15.48
N GLN A 3 7.25 -2.06 -16.43
CA GLN A 3 8.28 -1.04 -16.64
C GLN A 3 7.69 0.33 -17.01
N MET A 4 6.65 0.34 -17.83
CA MET A 4 5.97 1.60 -18.18
C MET A 4 5.30 2.23 -16.95
N GLN A 5 4.68 1.42 -16.10
CA GLN A 5 4.06 1.89 -14.87
C GLN A 5 5.10 2.45 -13.90
N PHE A 6 6.23 1.78 -13.77
CA PHE A 6 7.32 2.23 -12.89
C PHE A 6 7.90 3.56 -13.37
N GLU A 7 8.10 3.70 -14.67
CA GLU A 7 8.60 4.95 -15.25
C GLU A 7 7.62 6.09 -15.05
N LEU A 8 6.32 5.82 -15.21
CA LEU A 8 5.28 6.82 -14.97
C LEU A 8 5.28 7.29 -13.52
N LEU A 9 5.43 6.36 -12.56
CA LEU A 9 5.53 6.70 -11.14
C LEU A 9 6.73 7.61 -10.87
N ARG A 10 7.88 7.29 -11.46
CA ARG A 10 9.08 8.11 -11.31
C ARG A 10 8.89 9.51 -11.88
N GLN A 11 8.24 9.62 -13.04
CA GLN A 11 7.95 10.91 -13.67
C GLN A 11 7.07 11.77 -12.79
N HIS A 12 6.01 11.21 -12.19
CA HIS A 12 5.14 11.95 -11.27
C HIS A 12 5.90 12.40 -10.03
N ALA A 13 6.74 11.53 -9.46
CA ALA A 13 7.55 11.88 -8.31
C ALA A 13 8.57 12.98 -8.64
N ASP A 14 9.23 12.90 -9.78
CA ASP A 14 10.22 13.90 -10.23
C ASP A 14 9.57 15.26 -10.48
N ALA A 15 8.31 15.27 -10.91
CA ALA A 15 7.55 16.49 -11.11
C ALA A 15 7.11 17.17 -9.81
N GLY A 16 7.33 16.54 -8.66
CA GLY A 16 6.93 17.07 -7.36
C GLY A 16 5.45 17.00 -7.07
N GLU A 17 4.72 16.18 -7.82
CA GLU A 17 3.29 16.03 -7.65
C GLU A 17 2.95 15.19 -6.40
N SER A 18 1.85 15.56 -5.72
CA SER A 18 1.27 14.74 -4.65
C SER A 18 0.27 13.78 -5.25
N PHE A 19 0.41 12.48 -4.95
CA PHE A 19 -0.48 11.47 -5.50
C PHE A 19 -0.54 10.24 -4.60
N VAL A 20 -1.56 9.40 -4.83
CA VAL A 20 -1.75 8.13 -4.15
C VAL A 20 -1.68 7.01 -5.16
N VAL A 21 -0.94 5.97 -4.85
CA VAL A 21 -0.79 4.79 -5.71
C VAL A 21 -1.26 3.55 -4.97
N LEU A 22 -2.06 2.72 -5.63
CA LEU A 22 -2.51 1.44 -5.09
C LEU A 22 -1.69 0.31 -5.70
N GLY A 23 -0.83 -0.30 -4.89
CA GLY A 23 -0.01 -1.44 -5.31
C GLY A 23 1.11 -1.07 -6.27
N ARG A 24 1.36 -1.94 -7.25
CA ARG A 24 2.34 -1.74 -8.34
C ARG A 24 3.79 -1.63 -7.89
N CYS A 25 4.12 -2.21 -6.73
CA CYS A 25 5.47 -2.12 -6.15
C CYS A 25 5.94 -0.68 -5.93
N ALA A 26 5.02 0.25 -5.74
CA ALA A 26 5.36 1.66 -5.58
C ALA A 26 6.27 1.90 -4.39
N GLU A 27 6.12 1.12 -3.32
CA GLU A 27 6.97 1.20 -2.13
C GLU A 27 8.45 0.91 -2.44
N GLU A 28 8.73 0.14 -3.47
CA GLU A 28 10.10 -0.15 -3.88
C GLU A 28 10.57 0.81 -4.98
N VAL A 29 9.72 1.09 -5.95
CA VAL A 29 10.04 2.01 -7.06
C VAL A 29 10.37 3.40 -6.53
N LEU A 30 9.66 3.85 -5.49
CA LEU A 30 9.80 5.17 -4.89
C LEU A 30 10.55 5.15 -3.56
N ALA A 31 11.24 4.06 -3.24
CA ALA A 31 11.90 3.86 -1.93
C ALA A 31 12.94 4.93 -1.61
N ASP A 32 13.57 5.53 -2.63
CA ASP A 32 14.57 6.59 -2.47
C ASP A 32 13.97 7.98 -2.29
N ARG A 33 12.65 8.11 -2.27
CA ARG A 33 11.97 9.40 -2.12
C ARG A 33 11.60 9.64 -0.67
N GLU A 34 12.07 10.74 -0.09
CA GLU A 34 11.73 11.10 1.30
C GLU A 34 10.23 11.29 1.52
N GLY A 35 9.55 11.79 0.50
CA GLY A 35 8.11 12.04 0.57
C GLY A 35 7.24 10.80 0.48
N LEU A 36 7.85 9.61 0.34
CA LEU A 36 7.08 8.37 0.27
C LEU A 36 6.47 8.04 1.63
N ILE A 37 5.16 7.75 1.62
CA ILE A 37 4.46 7.18 2.77
C ILE A 37 3.93 5.83 2.29
N SER A 38 4.51 4.74 2.79
CA SER A 38 4.14 3.40 2.36
C SER A 38 3.28 2.71 3.41
N ILE A 39 2.10 2.28 3.01
CA ILE A 39 1.10 1.68 3.90
C ILE A 39 0.64 0.36 3.30
N PHE A 40 0.64 -0.68 4.11
CA PHE A 40 0.06 -1.96 3.76
C PHE A 40 -1.21 -2.18 4.59
N VAL A 41 -2.34 -2.30 3.92
CA VAL A 41 -3.62 -2.57 4.58
C VAL A 41 -3.91 -4.07 4.44
N ARG A 42 -4.01 -4.74 5.58
CA ARG A 42 -4.40 -6.14 5.63
C ARG A 42 -5.73 -6.28 6.34
N ALA A 43 -6.33 -7.44 6.25
CA ALA A 43 -7.55 -7.73 6.99
C ALA A 43 -7.64 -9.22 7.28
N ASP A 44 -8.20 -9.57 8.45
CA ASP A 44 -8.47 -10.94 8.80
C ASP A 44 -9.39 -11.59 7.75
N LEU A 45 -9.19 -12.87 7.51
CA LEU A 45 -9.89 -13.60 6.44
C LEU A 45 -11.41 -13.53 6.61
N ASP A 46 -11.91 -13.71 7.83
CA ASP A 46 -13.35 -13.65 8.12
C ASP A 46 -13.98 -12.32 7.71
N PHE A 47 -13.28 -11.22 8.02
CA PHE A 47 -13.72 -9.87 7.64
C PHE A 47 -13.76 -9.71 6.13
N ARG A 48 -12.76 -10.23 5.43
CA ARG A 48 -12.69 -10.15 3.97
C ARG A 48 -13.78 -10.98 3.31
N VAL A 49 -14.06 -12.16 3.84
CA VAL A 49 -15.14 -13.03 3.34
C VAL A 49 -16.49 -12.30 3.45
N LYS A 50 -16.77 -11.69 4.60
CA LYS A 50 -18.03 -10.96 4.82
C LYS A 50 -18.22 -9.80 3.86
N ARG A 51 -17.13 -9.16 3.43
CA ARG A 51 -17.18 -8.03 2.52
C ARG A 51 -17.24 -8.43 1.04
N THR A 52 -16.98 -9.69 0.73
CA THR A 52 -17.00 -10.19 -0.64
C THR A 52 -18.42 -10.63 -1.01
N PRO A 53 -19.00 -10.10 -2.09
CA PRO A 53 -20.40 -10.39 -2.47
C PRO A 53 -20.53 -11.74 -3.18
N LEU A 54 -20.07 -12.81 -2.52
CA LEU A 54 -20.10 -14.19 -3.02
C LEU A 54 -20.46 -15.10 -1.85
N PRO A 55 -21.00 -16.30 -2.12
CA PRO A 55 -21.15 -17.34 -1.08
C PRO A 55 -19.80 -17.65 -0.43
N GLU A 56 -19.83 -18.05 0.82
CA GLU A 56 -18.62 -18.20 1.65
C GLU A 56 -17.50 -18.99 0.97
N GLU A 57 -17.80 -20.17 0.42
CA GLU A 57 -16.78 -21.01 -0.22
C GLU A 57 -16.18 -20.33 -1.45
N GLU A 58 -17.01 -19.71 -2.25
CA GLU A 58 -16.58 -18.97 -3.44
C GLU A 58 -15.76 -17.73 -3.05
N ALA A 59 -16.16 -17.05 -1.99
CA ALA A 59 -15.42 -15.91 -1.46
C ALA A 59 -14.03 -16.30 -0.98
N LEU A 60 -13.91 -17.42 -0.26
CA LEU A 60 -12.63 -17.95 0.18
C LEU A 60 -11.69 -18.22 -1.00
N ASP A 61 -12.18 -18.92 -2.00
CA ASP A 61 -11.39 -19.26 -3.19
C ASP A 61 -10.97 -18.00 -3.95
N PHE A 62 -11.90 -17.06 -4.10
CA PHE A 62 -11.64 -15.78 -4.77
C PHE A 62 -10.54 -15.00 -4.05
N ILE A 63 -10.62 -14.88 -2.73
CA ILE A 63 -9.65 -14.14 -1.92
C ILE A 63 -8.27 -14.78 -2.02
N LYS A 64 -8.18 -16.10 -1.88
CA LYS A 64 -6.92 -16.84 -1.98
C LYS A 64 -6.28 -16.65 -3.36
N HIS A 65 -7.09 -16.69 -4.40
CA HIS A 65 -6.62 -16.48 -5.76
C HIS A 65 -6.07 -15.06 -5.94
N GLN A 66 -6.80 -14.05 -5.48
CA GLN A 66 -6.38 -12.65 -5.59
C GLN A 66 -5.09 -12.39 -4.83
N ASP A 67 -4.97 -12.92 -3.61
CA ASP A 67 -3.76 -12.77 -2.80
C ASP A 67 -2.56 -13.42 -3.48
N ARG A 68 -2.76 -14.60 -4.06
CA ARG A 68 -1.71 -15.31 -4.78
C ARG A 68 -1.24 -14.52 -5.99
N GLN A 69 -2.17 -13.94 -6.75
CA GLN A 69 -1.83 -13.13 -7.93
C GLN A 69 -1.04 -11.88 -7.53
N ARG A 70 -1.43 -11.21 -6.45
CA ARG A 70 -0.72 -10.04 -5.93
C ARG A 70 0.70 -10.40 -5.47
N ARG A 71 0.83 -11.53 -4.78
CA ARG A 71 2.14 -12.00 -4.32
C ARG A 71 3.05 -12.35 -5.50
N ILE A 72 2.53 -13.05 -6.49
CA ILE A 72 3.29 -13.40 -7.70
C ILE A 72 3.76 -12.14 -8.41
N TYR A 73 2.86 -11.18 -8.62
CA TYR A 73 3.23 -9.91 -9.25
C TYR A 73 4.35 -9.21 -8.48
N HIS A 74 4.19 -9.10 -7.16
CA HIS A 74 5.18 -8.44 -6.31
C HIS A 74 6.53 -9.16 -6.36
N ASP A 75 6.54 -10.49 -6.26
CA ASP A 75 7.77 -11.27 -6.26
C ASP A 75 8.50 -11.20 -7.60
N GLN A 76 7.77 -11.04 -8.70
CA GLN A 76 8.36 -10.89 -10.03
C GLN A 76 9.01 -9.52 -10.25
N HIS A 77 8.52 -8.48 -9.60
CA HIS A 77 8.90 -7.10 -9.88
C HIS A 77 9.59 -6.39 -8.73
N CYS A 78 9.57 -6.95 -7.54
CA CYS A 78 10.11 -6.33 -6.33
C CYS A 78 11.05 -7.28 -5.61
N LYS A 79 11.99 -6.72 -4.86
CA LYS A 79 12.97 -7.50 -4.08
C LYS A 79 12.43 -7.91 -2.72
N GLY A 80 11.58 -7.08 -2.12
CA GLY A 80 11.02 -7.36 -0.81
C GLY A 80 9.86 -8.34 -0.88
N ASP A 81 9.50 -8.91 0.27
CA ASP A 81 8.36 -9.83 0.36
C ASP A 81 7.06 -9.05 0.49
N TRP A 82 6.03 -9.49 -0.24
CA TRP A 82 4.73 -8.86 -0.19
C TRP A 82 4.12 -8.97 1.21
N GLY A 83 3.76 -7.82 1.78
CA GLY A 83 3.18 -7.76 3.11
C GLY A 83 4.17 -7.87 4.26
N ASP A 84 5.47 -7.88 3.99
CA ASP A 84 6.49 -7.87 5.04
C ASP A 84 6.53 -6.48 5.68
N ALA A 85 6.34 -6.43 6.99
CA ALA A 85 6.28 -5.17 7.73
C ALA A 85 7.51 -4.27 7.53
N LYS A 86 8.65 -4.85 7.23
CA LYS A 86 9.89 -4.10 6.99
C LYS A 86 9.84 -3.23 5.74
N CYS A 87 8.96 -3.57 4.80
CA CYS A 87 8.85 -2.88 3.52
C CYS A 87 7.92 -1.69 3.55
N TYR A 88 7.25 -1.44 4.67
CA TYR A 88 6.20 -0.43 4.79
C TYR A 88 6.38 0.42 6.03
N ASP A 89 5.97 1.68 5.96
CA ASP A 89 5.96 2.56 7.14
C ASP A 89 4.91 2.15 8.15
N LEU A 90 3.77 1.66 7.66
CA LEU A 90 2.65 1.27 8.51
C LEU A 90 1.96 0.04 7.90
N VAL A 91 1.72 -0.95 8.74
CA VAL A 91 0.89 -2.12 8.40
C VAL A 91 -0.31 -2.11 9.33
N ILE A 92 -1.52 -2.11 8.79
CA ILE A 92 -2.74 -2.01 9.59
C ILE A 92 -3.74 -3.10 9.20
N ASN A 93 -4.38 -3.69 10.20
CA ASN A 93 -5.45 -4.66 10.02
C ASN A 93 -6.79 -3.94 10.06
N SER A 94 -7.42 -3.76 8.90
CA SER A 94 -8.68 -3.05 8.78
C SER A 94 -9.87 -3.76 9.41
N ALA A 95 -9.71 -5.04 9.77
CA ALA A 95 -10.77 -5.80 10.45
C ALA A 95 -11.00 -5.34 11.89
N ARG A 96 -10.00 -4.72 12.54
CA ARG A 96 -10.09 -4.33 13.95
C ARG A 96 -10.95 -3.09 14.18
N LEU A 97 -10.78 -2.06 13.33
CA LEU A 97 -11.49 -0.79 13.47
C LEU A 97 -12.58 -0.63 12.42
N ASP A 98 -12.77 -1.65 11.56
CA ASP A 98 -13.59 -1.54 10.36
C ASP A 98 -13.05 -0.42 9.45
N ILE A 99 -13.71 -0.20 8.30
CA ILE A 99 -13.20 0.73 7.28
C ILE A 99 -13.16 2.17 7.80
N PRO A 100 -14.23 2.71 8.41
CA PRO A 100 -14.19 4.10 8.88
C PRO A 100 -13.09 4.38 9.90
N GLY A 101 -12.92 3.51 10.90
CA GLY A 101 -11.88 3.67 11.89
C GLY A 101 -10.48 3.52 11.32
N THR A 102 -10.29 2.62 10.37
CA THR A 102 -9.03 2.46 9.67
C THR A 102 -8.67 3.73 8.89
N VAL A 103 -9.63 4.30 8.16
CA VAL A 103 -9.42 5.55 7.41
C VAL A 103 -8.98 6.68 8.34
N ASP A 104 -9.61 6.80 9.51
CA ASP A 104 -9.26 7.84 10.49
C ASP A 104 -7.80 7.71 10.94
N ILE A 105 -7.35 6.50 11.24
CA ILE A 105 -5.96 6.27 11.66
C ILE A 105 -4.98 6.56 10.52
N LEU A 106 -5.30 6.13 9.31
CA LEU A 106 -4.46 6.42 8.15
C LEU A 106 -4.33 7.92 7.89
N GLU A 107 -5.43 8.65 8.01
CA GLU A 107 -5.42 10.10 7.86
C GLU A 107 -4.51 10.76 8.91
N GLN A 108 -4.62 10.36 10.17
CA GLN A 108 -3.78 10.90 11.24
C GLN A 108 -2.29 10.63 10.97
N TYR A 109 -1.96 9.41 10.54
CA TYR A 109 -0.58 9.05 10.23
C TYR A 109 -0.04 9.91 9.08
N ILE A 110 -0.80 10.01 7.99
CA ILE A 110 -0.39 10.75 6.81
C ILE A 110 -0.19 12.23 7.13
N ARG A 111 -1.10 12.84 7.89
CA ARG A 111 -0.98 14.24 8.29
C ARG A 111 0.25 14.47 9.17
N SER A 112 0.51 13.57 10.11
CA SER A 112 1.67 13.67 11.00
C SER A 112 2.98 13.57 10.21
N ARG A 113 3.04 12.62 9.27
CA ARG A 113 4.24 12.44 8.46
C ARG A 113 4.44 13.62 7.50
N ALA A 114 3.39 14.10 6.89
CA ALA A 114 3.46 15.26 5.99
C ALA A 114 3.95 16.51 6.74
N ALA A 115 3.48 16.73 7.95
CA ALA A 115 3.93 17.85 8.78
C ALA A 115 5.43 17.77 9.09
N GLN A 116 5.94 16.56 9.38
CA GLN A 116 7.38 16.37 9.60
C GLN A 116 8.21 16.70 8.36
N LEU A 117 7.72 16.30 7.19
CA LEU A 117 8.41 16.57 5.92
C LEU A 117 8.44 18.08 5.62
N ASP A 118 7.37 18.79 5.91
CA ASP A 118 7.28 20.24 5.71
C ASP A 118 8.22 21.02 6.65
N ASP A 119 8.50 20.47 7.83
CA ASP A 119 9.36 21.11 8.83
C ASP A 119 10.86 20.91 8.56
N ARG A 120 11.23 20.12 7.56
CA ARG A 120 12.63 19.88 7.24
C ARG A 120 13.26 21.06 6.54
N PRO A 121 14.52 21.41 6.88
CA PRO A 121 15.25 22.41 6.12
C PRO A 121 15.41 22.03 4.66
N ALA A 122 15.43 23.03 3.79
CA ALA A 122 15.65 22.80 2.36
C ALA A 122 17.04 22.18 2.14
N GLY A 123 17.08 21.13 1.32
CA GLY A 123 18.34 20.45 0.97
C GLY A 123 18.68 19.22 1.80
N GLU A 124 17.87 18.85 2.77
CA GLU A 124 18.02 17.59 3.50
C GLU A 124 17.32 16.43 2.81
#